data_3142cf1597b02598d1d7c6ce9f127d16
#
_entry.id   3142cf1597b02598d1d7c6ce9f127d16
#
_cell.length_a   1.000
_cell.length_b   1.000
_cell.length_c   1.000
_cell.angle_alpha   90.00
_cell.angle_beta   90.00
_cell.angle_gamma   90.00
#
_symmetry.space_group_name_H-M   'P 1'
#
loop_
_entity.id
_entity.type
_entity.pdbx_description
1 polymer ?
#
loop_
_entity_poly.entity_id
_entity_poly.type
_entity_poly.pdbx_seq_one_letter_code
_entity_poly.pdbx_strand_id
1 'polypeptide(L)'
;YEDDFYDRESPEEGYHIDKKSVCFARQNERKLEKTSINGRLLGGCVDVLLNLVGTRFDKTKEFVQKYKEDGILWYLESFSLDSDSLTRGLWQLKEAGWFDTAKGFVFGRPCMFESFTDHTYVEAVEVILSELHVPIVFDADIGHKSPQFTIVNGALGTFDYDSGSLSFSMKFE
;
A
#
# COMPACT_ATOMS: atom_id res chain seq x y z
N TYR A 1 -2.81 -9.55 -14.67
CA TYR A 1 -2.21 -9.86 -13.36
C TYR A 1 -2.34 -11.36 -13.07
N GLU A 2 -1.56 -11.81 -12.12
CA GLU A 2 -1.57 -13.18 -11.61
C GLU A 2 -2.37 -13.23 -10.30
N ASP A 3 -3.29 -14.17 -10.16
CA ASP A 3 -4.01 -14.41 -8.91
C ASP A 3 -3.25 -15.38 -7.99
N ASP A 4 -2.48 -16.28 -8.60
CA ASP A 4 -1.73 -17.31 -7.90
C ASP A 4 -0.23 -16.97 -7.79
N PHE A 5 0.47 -17.68 -6.93
CA PHE A 5 1.92 -17.61 -6.85
C PHE A 5 2.56 -18.28 -8.04
N TYR A 6 3.80 -17.88 -8.32
CA TYR A 6 4.67 -18.59 -9.24
C TYR A 6 4.73 -20.07 -8.89
N ASP A 7 4.35 -20.93 -9.84
CA ASP A 7 4.45 -22.39 -9.67
C ASP A 7 5.91 -22.83 -9.76
N ARG A 8 6.45 -23.28 -8.64
CA ARG A 8 7.83 -23.79 -8.56
C ARG A 8 7.99 -25.17 -9.17
N GLU A 9 6.89 -25.90 -9.39
CA GLU A 9 6.90 -27.23 -10.02
C GLU A 9 6.92 -27.11 -11.55
N SER A 10 6.48 -25.96 -12.10
CA SER A 10 6.45 -25.66 -13.54
C SER A 10 7.20 -24.36 -13.87
N PRO A 11 8.51 -24.23 -13.55
CA PRO A 11 9.25 -22.98 -13.66
C PRO A 11 9.39 -22.45 -15.09
N GLU A 12 9.23 -23.28 -16.09
CA GLU A 12 9.28 -22.89 -17.51
C GLU A 12 8.01 -22.14 -17.97
N GLU A 13 6.89 -22.30 -17.29
CA GLU A 13 5.63 -21.65 -17.70
C GLU A 13 5.63 -20.16 -17.48
N GLY A 14 6.44 -19.67 -16.53
CA GLY A 14 6.50 -18.24 -16.20
C GLY A 14 5.22 -17.73 -15.57
N TYR A 15 5.02 -16.41 -15.59
CA TYR A 15 3.81 -15.77 -15.08
C TYR A 15 2.74 -15.63 -16.17
N HIS A 16 1.51 -15.98 -15.86
CA HIS A 16 0.34 -15.80 -16.72
C HIS A 16 -0.30 -14.42 -16.45
N ILE A 17 0.24 -13.37 -17.05
CA ILE A 17 -0.19 -11.96 -16.84
C ILE A 17 -1.17 -11.51 -17.93
N ASP A 18 -2.17 -12.29 -18.23
CA ASP A 18 -3.17 -12.04 -19.26
C ASP A 18 -4.37 -11.21 -18.77
N LYS A 19 -4.58 -11.10 -17.46
CA LYS A 19 -5.59 -10.23 -16.88
C LYS A 19 -5.06 -8.79 -16.71
N LYS A 20 -5.85 -7.82 -17.15
CA LYS A 20 -5.53 -6.42 -16.92
C LYS A 20 -5.74 -6.09 -15.43
N SER A 21 -4.74 -5.47 -14.81
CA SER A 21 -4.89 -4.93 -13.45
C SER A 21 -5.95 -3.83 -13.43
N VAL A 22 -6.86 -3.92 -12.48
CA VAL A 22 -7.91 -2.92 -12.26
C VAL A 22 -7.82 -2.48 -10.82
N CYS A 23 -7.39 -1.24 -10.60
CA CYS A 23 -7.37 -0.62 -9.29
C CYS A 23 -8.57 0.30 -9.10
N PHE A 24 -8.81 0.72 -7.88
CA PHE A 24 -9.82 1.72 -7.56
C PHE A 24 -9.34 2.65 -6.46
N ALA A 25 -9.89 3.84 -6.41
CA ALA A 25 -9.50 4.85 -5.43
C ALA A 25 -10.70 5.29 -4.59
N ARG A 26 -10.42 5.58 -3.32
CA ARG A 26 -11.41 6.05 -2.35
C ARG A 26 -10.81 7.17 -1.49
N GLN A 27 -11.69 8.01 -0.97
CA GLN A 27 -11.35 9.00 0.07
C GLN A 27 -12.59 9.25 0.92
N ASN A 28 -12.44 9.21 2.24
CA ASN A 28 -13.56 9.33 3.18
C ASN A 28 -14.70 8.36 2.82
N GLU A 29 -14.36 7.10 2.56
CA GLU A 29 -15.29 6.02 2.18
C GLU A 29 -16.05 6.24 0.85
N ARG A 30 -15.67 7.27 0.09
CA ARG A 30 -16.28 7.57 -1.22
C ARG A 30 -15.34 7.19 -2.35
N LYS A 31 -15.92 6.59 -3.40
CA LYS A 31 -15.18 6.28 -4.63
C LYS A 31 -14.71 7.57 -5.30
N LEU A 32 -13.47 7.55 -5.78
CA LEU A 32 -12.91 8.58 -6.64
C LEU A 32 -12.81 8.06 -8.07
N GLU A 33 -13.14 8.89 -9.04
CA GLU A 33 -12.89 8.58 -10.45
C GLU A 33 -11.47 8.94 -10.86
N LYS A 34 -10.88 9.95 -10.22
CA LYS A 34 -9.52 10.42 -10.50
C LYS A 34 -8.87 10.98 -9.24
N THR A 35 -7.57 10.69 -9.08
CA THR A 35 -6.73 11.33 -8.04
C THR A 35 -5.26 11.23 -8.42
N SER A 36 -4.47 12.17 -7.91
CA SER A 36 -3.01 12.16 -8.01
C SER A 36 -2.43 12.28 -6.60
N ILE A 37 -1.53 11.38 -6.26
CA ILE A 37 -0.85 11.37 -4.96
C ILE A 37 0.62 11.56 -5.22
N ASN A 38 1.19 12.62 -4.64
CA ASN A 38 2.59 12.97 -4.78
C ASN A 38 3.22 13.10 -3.40
N GLY A 39 4.45 12.57 -3.23
CA GLY A 39 5.18 12.63 -1.98
C GLY A 39 6.43 11.78 -1.96
N ARG A 40 7.13 11.82 -0.83
CA ARG A 40 8.30 10.98 -0.60
C ARG A 40 7.84 9.54 -0.37
N LEU A 41 8.31 8.61 -1.19
CA LEU A 41 7.92 7.21 -1.15
C LEU A 41 8.45 6.53 0.11
N LEU A 42 7.56 5.88 0.85
CA LEU A 42 7.91 5.02 1.96
C LEU A 42 6.89 3.88 2.06
N GLY A 43 7.33 2.67 2.34
CA GLY A 43 6.39 1.57 2.46
C GLY A 43 7.03 0.19 2.39
N GLY A 44 6.20 -0.79 2.12
CA GLY A 44 6.54 -2.21 2.04
C GLY A 44 5.44 -3.11 2.55
N CYS A 45 5.81 -4.34 2.93
CA CYS A 45 4.91 -5.34 3.49
C CYS A 45 4.54 -5.00 4.93
N VAL A 46 3.25 -4.82 5.21
CA VAL A 46 2.74 -4.47 6.55
C VAL A 46 3.14 -5.52 7.57
N ASP A 47 3.08 -6.82 7.22
CA ASP A 47 3.49 -7.93 8.09
C ASP A 47 4.93 -7.73 8.61
N VAL A 48 5.82 -7.20 7.78
CA VAL A 48 7.23 -6.94 8.15
C VAL A 48 7.37 -5.62 8.88
N LEU A 49 6.66 -4.57 8.46
CA LEU A 49 6.72 -3.24 9.08
C LEU A 49 6.25 -3.28 10.54
N LEU A 50 5.30 -4.14 10.87
CA LEU A 50 4.84 -4.35 12.25
C LEU A 50 5.93 -4.94 13.16
N ASN A 51 6.88 -5.69 12.60
CA ASN A 51 8.03 -6.17 13.36
C ASN A 51 9.12 -5.09 13.54
N LEU A 52 9.08 -4.03 12.75
CA LEU A 52 10.03 -2.92 12.82
C LEU A 52 9.60 -1.87 13.85
N VAL A 53 8.29 -1.54 13.89
CA VAL A 53 7.75 -0.44 14.68
C VAL A 53 8.11 -0.58 16.17
N GLY A 54 8.65 0.51 16.75
CA GLY A 54 9.03 0.58 18.15
C GLY A 54 10.36 -0.14 18.50
N THR A 55 11.04 -0.74 17.53
CA THR A 55 12.39 -1.30 17.76
C THR A 55 13.47 -0.23 17.67
N ARG A 56 14.68 -0.54 18.11
CA ARG A 56 15.85 0.36 17.95
C ARG A 56 16.20 0.71 16.50
N PHE A 57 15.68 -0.07 15.54
CA PHE A 57 15.91 0.12 14.10
C PHE A 57 14.82 0.98 13.44
N ASP A 58 13.72 1.23 14.15
CA ASP A 58 12.65 2.09 13.65
C ASP A 58 13.13 3.55 13.60
N LYS A 59 13.35 4.02 12.38
CA LYS A 59 13.70 5.39 12.05
C LYS A 59 12.62 6.11 11.24
N THR A 60 11.44 5.52 11.22
CA THR A 60 10.34 6.00 10.39
C THR A 60 9.89 7.40 10.80
N LYS A 61 9.73 7.67 12.11
CA LYS A 61 9.36 9.02 12.58
C LYS A 61 10.40 10.08 12.21
N GLU A 62 11.69 9.74 12.32
CA GLU A 62 12.78 10.63 11.92
C GLU A 62 12.72 10.92 10.42
N PHE A 63 12.42 9.89 9.59
CA PHE A 63 12.24 10.06 8.15
C PHE A 63 11.02 10.92 7.83
N VAL A 64 9.86 10.64 8.40
CA VAL A 64 8.61 11.38 8.24
C VAL A 64 8.82 12.86 8.60
N GLN A 65 9.48 13.14 9.73
CA GLN A 65 9.78 14.50 10.15
C GLN A 65 10.78 15.21 9.23
N LYS A 66 11.79 14.49 8.75
CA LYS A 66 12.79 15.04 7.81
C LYS A 66 12.17 15.50 6.50
N TYR A 67 11.22 14.74 5.98
CA TYR A 67 10.58 14.98 4.69
C TYR A 67 9.13 15.51 4.81
N LYS A 68 8.80 16.16 5.93
CA LYS A 68 7.45 16.64 6.19
C LYS A 68 6.92 17.63 5.15
N GLU A 69 7.79 18.42 4.52
CA GLU A 69 7.40 19.38 3.47
C GLU A 69 6.99 18.66 2.17
N ASP A 70 7.67 17.59 1.81
CA ASP A 70 7.29 16.73 0.69
C ASP A 70 5.99 15.98 1.03
N GLY A 71 5.85 15.60 2.28
CA GLY A 71 4.88 14.64 2.76
C GLY A 71 5.20 13.21 2.32
N ILE A 72 4.54 12.22 2.91
CA ILE A 72 4.81 10.81 2.63
C ILE A 72 3.69 10.21 1.77
N LEU A 73 4.09 9.63 0.65
CA LEU A 73 3.26 8.74 -0.15
C LEU A 73 3.54 7.31 0.29
N TRP A 74 2.59 6.71 1.01
CA TRP A 74 2.71 5.36 1.51
C TRP A 74 2.31 4.34 0.46
N TYR A 75 3.18 3.36 0.18
CA TYR A 75 2.83 2.19 -0.58
C TYR A 75 2.92 0.95 0.30
N LEU A 76 1.81 0.25 0.47
CA LEU A 76 1.69 -0.84 1.43
C LEU A 76 1.07 -2.08 0.76
N GLU A 77 1.45 -3.25 1.23
CA GLU A 77 0.80 -4.48 0.86
C GLU A 77 0.75 -5.44 2.06
N SER A 78 -0.17 -6.39 2.04
CA SER A 78 -0.30 -7.40 3.07
C SER A 78 -0.09 -8.79 2.47
N PHE A 79 0.79 -9.55 3.10
CA PHE A 79 1.08 -10.93 2.68
C PHE A 79 0.11 -11.93 3.31
N SER A 80 0.02 -11.97 4.65
CA SER A 80 -0.72 -13.01 5.36
C SER A 80 -1.62 -12.50 6.50
N LEU A 81 -1.79 -11.17 6.62
CA LEU A 81 -2.65 -10.61 7.65
C LEU A 81 -4.13 -10.84 7.31
N ASP A 82 -4.89 -11.34 8.28
CA ASP A 82 -6.34 -11.32 8.23
C ASP A 82 -6.88 -9.89 8.45
N SER A 83 -8.21 -9.71 8.32
CA SER A 83 -8.86 -8.40 8.46
C SER A 83 -8.56 -7.73 9.80
N ASP A 84 -8.62 -8.49 10.89
CA ASP A 84 -8.43 -7.96 12.25
C ASP A 84 -6.96 -7.61 12.51
N SER A 85 -6.05 -8.45 12.06
CA SER A 85 -4.60 -8.22 12.21
C SER A 85 -4.14 -7.04 11.37
N LEU A 86 -4.67 -6.87 10.15
CA LEU A 86 -4.41 -5.71 9.32
C LEU A 86 -4.93 -4.42 9.97
N THR A 87 -6.16 -4.43 10.47
CA THR A 87 -6.76 -3.29 11.18
C THR A 87 -5.92 -2.87 12.38
N ARG A 88 -5.60 -3.84 13.28
CA ARG A 88 -4.75 -3.57 14.46
C ARG A 88 -3.35 -3.09 14.07
N GLY A 89 -2.79 -3.68 13.01
CA GLY A 89 -1.48 -3.29 12.50
C GLY A 89 -1.45 -1.86 11.99
N LEU A 90 -2.40 -1.47 11.16
CA LEU A 90 -2.50 -0.10 10.65
C LEU A 90 -2.77 0.90 11.78
N TRP A 91 -3.60 0.54 12.76
CA TRP A 91 -3.80 1.34 13.95
C TRP A 91 -2.48 1.54 14.71
N GLN A 92 -1.70 0.48 14.92
CA GLN A 92 -0.40 0.56 15.61
C GLN A 92 0.57 1.49 14.88
N LEU A 93 0.68 1.39 13.56
CA LEU A 93 1.54 2.26 12.76
C LEU A 93 1.08 3.73 12.84
N LYS A 94 -0.24 3.97 12.80
CA LYS A 94 -0.82 5.31 12.96
C LYS A 94 -0.48 5.90 14.32
N GLU A 95 -0.75 5.18 15.42
CA GLU A 95 -0.46 5.64 16.78
C GLU A 95 1.06 5.80 17.05
N ALA A 96 1.90 5.04 16.34
CA ALA A 96 3.34 5.25 16.35
C ALA A 96 3.77 6.54 15.62
N GLY A 97 2.85 7.29 14.99
CA GLY A 97 3.14 8.54 14.28
C GLY A 97 3.76 8.35 12.90
N TRP A 98 3.68 7.14 12.32
CA TRP A 98 4.22 6.90 10.99
C TRP A 98 3.46 7.66 9.92
N PHE A 99 2.16 7.86 10.09
CA PHE A 99 1.28 8.47 9.09
C PHE A 99 1.04 9.97 9.27
N ASP A 100 1.79 10.65 10.17
CA ASP A 100 1.57 12.06 10.53
C ASP A 100 1.61 13.04 9.34
N THR A 101 2.37 12.74 8.30
CA THR A 101 2.50 13.58 7.10
C THR A 101 2.06 12.86 5.82
N ALA A 102 1.18 11.87 5.96
CA ALA A 102 0.69 11.10 4.81
C ALA A 102 -0.01 12.01 3.79
N LYS A 103 0.34 11.87 2.52
CA LYS A 103 -0.34 12.50 1.37
C LYS A 103 -1.35 11.57 0.71
N GLY A 104 -1.22 10.27 0.96
CA GLY A 104 -2.09 9.23 0.50
C GLY A 104 -1.45 7.86 0.61
N PHE A 105 -2.24 6.87 0.30
CA PHE A 105 -1.88 5.47 0.41
C PHE A 105 -2.14 4.74 -0.92
N VAL A 106 -1.24 3.83 -1.26
CA VAL A 106 -1.42 2.92 -2.38
C VAL A 106 -1.24 1.50 -1.85
N PHE A 107 -2.31 0.73 -1.86
CA PHE A 107 -2.32 -0.65 -1.40
C PHE A 107 -2.24 -1.62 -2.56
N GLY A 108 -1.34 -2.58 -2.43
CA GLY A 108 -1.27 -3.72 -3.34
C GLY A 108 -2.41 -4.71 -3.13
N ARG A 109 -2.57 -5.62 -4.10
CA ARG A 109 -3.50 -6.74 -3.97
C ARG A 109 -3.10 -7.61 -2.79
N PRO A 110 -4.01 -7.86 -1.82
CA PRO A 110 -3.69 -8.71 -0.67
C PRO A 110 -3.38 -10.13 -1.14
N CYS A 111 -2.42 -10.79 -0.48
CA CYS A 111 -1.94 -12.09 -0.93
C CYS A 111 -2.75 -13.24 -0.34
N MET A 112 -2.61 -13.48 0.94
CA MET A 112 -3.29 -14.56 1.67
C MET A 112 -4.31 -13.97 2.66
N PHE A 113 -5.11 -13.03 2.18
CA PHE A 113 -6.09 -12.36 3.03
C PHE A 113 -7.26 -13.29 3.33
N GLU A 114 -7.54 -13.46 4.61
CA GLU A 114 -8.71 -14.14 5.11
C GLU A 114 -9.50 -13.21 6.04
N SER A 115 -10.79 -13.44 6.15
CA SER A 115 -11.62 -12.74 7.12
C SER A 115 -12.44 -13.75 7.90
N PHE A 116 -12.33 -13.71 9.21
CA PHE A 116 -13.19 -14.51 10.13
C PHE A 116 -14.55 -13.84 10.36
N THR A 117 -14.73 -12.66 9.79
CA THR A 117 -15.96 -11.86 9.84
C THR A 117 -16.32 -11.45 8.41
N ASP A 118 -17.43 -10.74 8.25
CA ASP A 118 -17.80 -10.16 6.93
C ASP A 118 -16.93 -8.92 6.56
N HIS A 119 -15.89 -8.61 7.33
CA HIS A 119 -15.00 -7.47 7.11
C HIS A 119 -14.11 -7.71 5.88
N THR A 120 -14.30 -6.88 4.89
CA THR A 120 -13.48 -6.91 3.68
C THR A 120 -12.10 -6.26 3.92
N TYR A 121 -11.16 -6.53 3.03
CA TYR A 121 -9.85 -5.86 3.02
C TYR A 121 -9.95 -4.33 2.98
N VAL A 122 -10.88 -3.82 2.19
CA VAL A 122 -11.12 -2.37 2.07
C VAL A 122 -11.58 -1.78 3.39
N GLU A 123 -12.55 -2.40 4.05
CA GLU A 123 -13.06 -1.95 5.34
C GLU A 123 -11.99 -2.02 6.43
N ALA A 124 -11.18 -3.09 6.45
CA ALA A 124 -10.06 -3.22 7.39
C ALA A 124 -9.04 -2.06 7.28
N VAL A 125 -8.84 -1.54 6.06
CA VAL A 125 -7.97 -0.38 5.80
C VAL A 125 -8.68 0.92 6.13
N GLU A 126 -9.91 1.10 5.64
CA GLU A 126 -10.63 2.37 5.74
C GLU A 126 -11.01 2.72 7.19
N VAL A 127 -11.32 1.75 8.03
CA VAL A 127 -11.67 1.99 9.45
C VAL A 127 -10.58 2.73 10.22
N ILE A 128 -9.31 2.62 9.79
CA ILE A 128 -8.17 3.30 10.41
C ILE A 128 -7.73 4.52 9.61
N LEU A 129 -7.67 4.43 8.28
CA LEU A 129 -7.02 5.46 7.47
C LEU A 129 -7.96 6.55 6.97
N SER A 130 -9.29 6.37 7.01
CA SER A 130 -10.25 7.41 6.62
C SER A 130 -10.16 8.68 7.47
N GLU A 131 -9.74 8.55 8.73
CA GLU A 131 -9.52 9.70 9.63
C GLU A 131 -8.43 10.67 9.14
N LEU A 132 -7.52 10.20 8.29
CA LEU A 132 -6.43 11.02 7.74
C LEU A 132 -6.89 11.89 6.57
N HIS A 133 -8.10 11.66 6.05
CA HIS A 133 -8.71 12.45 4.98
C HIS A 133 -7.87 12.58 3.70
N VAL A 134 -7.05 11.58 3.42
CA VAL A 134 -6.22 11.48 2.21
C VAL A 134 -6.71 10.38 1.27
N PRO A 135 -6.41 10.43 -0.04
CA PRO A 135 -6.81 9.39 -0.97
C PRO A 135 -6.11 8.06 -0.70
N ILE A 136 -6.83 6.97 -0.92
CA ILE A 136 -6.37 5.59 -0.83
C ILE A 136 -6.64 4.91 -2.17
N VAL A 137 -5.62 4.38 -2.81
CA VAL A 137 -5.73 3.54 -4.01
C VAL A 137 -5.56 2.09 -3.59
N PHE A 138 -6.42 1.21 -4.08
CA PHE A 138 -6.42 -0.22 -3.82
C PHE A 138 -6.11 -1.02 -5.08
N ASP A 139 -5.65 -2.25 -4.90
CA ASP A 139 -5.35 -3.23 -5.93
C ASP A 139 -4.27 -2.79 -6.93
N ALA A 140 -3.33 -1.96 -6.46
CA ALA A 140 -2.19 -1.56 -7.25
C ALA A 140 -1.21 -2.72 -7.51
N ASP A 141 -0.42 -2.58 -8.58
CA ASP A 141 0.61 -3.54 -8.94
C ASP A 141 1.85 -3.39 -8.04
N ILE A 142 1.69 -3.69 -6.75
CA ILE A 142 2.75 -3.73 -5.73
C ILE A 142 2.54 -4.94 -4.81
N GLY A 143 3.61 -5.41 -4.18
CA GLY A 143 3.57 -6.51 -3.23
C GLY A 143 3.93 -7.86 -3.83
N HIS A 144 3.36 -8.94 -3.31
CA HIS A 144 3.72 -10.32 -3.64
C HIS A 144 3.05 -10.89 -4.89
N LYS A 145 2.00 -10.24 -5.40
CA LYS A 145 1.30 -10.67 -6.62
C LYS A 145 1.81 -9.93 -7.84
N SER A 146 2.13 -10.66 -8.90
CA SER A 146 2.61 -10.10 -10.18
C SER A 146 1.49 -9.45 -10.98
N PRO A 147 1.80 -8.39 -11.80
CA PRO A 147 3.08 -7.70 -11.91
C PRO A 147 3.32 -6.72 -10.76
N GLN A 148 4.55 -6.17 -10.67
CA GLN A 148 4.91 -5.25 -9.60
C GLN A 148 5.69 -4.05 -10.15
N PHE A 149 5.37 -2.85 -9.66
CA PHE A 149 6.21 -1.68 -9.87
C PHE A 149 7.53 -1.82 -9.10
N THR A 150 8.62 -1.40 -9.72
CA THR A 150 9.87 -1.18 -9.00
C THR A 150 9.80 0.15 -8.27
N ILE A 151 9.79 0.12 -6.95
CA ILE A 151 9.65 1.31 -6.10
C ILE A 151 10.89 1.47 -5.23
N VAL A 152 11.41 2.70 -5.14
CA VAL A 152 12.57 3.03 -4.31
C VAL A 152 12.13 3.90 -3.14
N ASN A 153 12.30 3.39 -1.92
CA ASN A 153 12.06 4.14 -0.69
C ASN A 153 12.92 5.41 -0.66
N GLY A 154 12.33 6.53 -0.33
CA GLY A 154 12.99 7.83 -0.26
C GLY A 154 12.99 8.62 -1.57
N ALA A 155 12.64 8.04 -2.72
CA ALA A 155 12.43 8.80 -3.95
C ALA A 155 11.16 9.68 -3.87
N LEU A 156 11.11 10.76 -4.65
CA LEU A 156 9.85 11.48 -4.88
C LEU A 156 9.01 10.71 -5.90
N GLY A 157 7.83 10.30 -5.49
CA GLY A 157 6.92 9.51 -6.32
C GLY A 157 5.62 10.22 -6.62
N THR A 158 5.01 9.83 -7.73
CA THR A 158 3.66 10.23 -8.09
C THR A 158 2.90 8.99 -8.56
N PHE A 159 1.74 8.76 -7.97
CA PHE A 159 0.74 7.83 -8.48
C PHE A 159 -0.45 8.61 -9.01
N ASP A 160 -0.75 8.43 -10.28
CA ASP A 160 -1.90 9.02 -10.96
C ASP A 160 -2.92 7.94 -11.25
N TYR A 161 -4.08 8.02 -10.59
CA TYR A 161 -5.21 7.15 -10.79
C TYR A 161 -6.25 7.82 -11.67
N ASP A 162 -6.74 7.11 -12.68
CA ASP A 162 -7.85 7.54 -13.54
C ASP A 162 -8.69 6.33 -13.96
N SER A 163 -9.94 6.28 -13.48
CA SER A 163 -10.99 5.36 -13.95
C SER A 163 -10.54 3.89 -14.04
N GLY A 164 -9.85 3.38 -13.02
CA GLY A 164 -9.40 1.99 -12.94
C GLY A 164 -7.97 1.75 -13.45
N SER A 165 -7.30 2.77 -13.94
CA SER A 165 -5.90 2.71 -14.37
C SER A 165 -5.02 3.46 -13.40
N LEU A 166 -3.83 2.93 -13.13
CA LEU A 166 -2.82 3.55 -12.27
C LEU A 166 -1.51 3.70 -13.05
N SER A 167 -0.98 4.89 -13.08
CA SER A 167 0.37 5.14 -13.58
C SER A 167 1.28 5.59 -12.43
N PHE A 168 2.55 5.25 -12.55
CA PHE A 168 3.55 5.53 -11.53
C PHE A 168 4.80 6.15 -12.14
N SER A 169 5.31 7.17 -11.49
CA SER A 169 6.61 7.77 -11.79
C SER A 169 7.38 8.12 -10.53
N MET A 170 8.71 8.13 -10.58
CA MET A 170 9.54 8.57 -9.47
C MET A 170 10.78 9.33 -9.96
N LYS A 171 11.29 10.21 -9.09
CA LYS A 171 12.51 10.99 -9.30
C LYS A 171 13.48 10.76 -8.15
N PHE A 172 14.75 10.68 -8.47
CA PHE A 172 15.86 10.59 -7.52
C PHE A 172 16.47 11.98 -7.34
N GLU A 173 16.32 12.55 -6.16
CA GLU A 173 16.92 13.83 -5.77
C GLU A 173 17.63 13.71 -4.41
#